data_f2b587159151caa72222a4da199c2154
#
_entry.id   f2b587159151caa72222a4da199c2154
#
_cell.length_a   1.000
_cell.length_b   1.000
_cell.length_c   1.000
_cell.angle_alpha   90.00
_cell.angle_beta   90.00
_cell.angle_gamma   90.00
#
_symmetry.space_group_name_H-M   'P 1'
#
loop_
_entity.id
_entity.type
_entity.pdbx_description
1 polymer ?
#
loop_
_entity_poly.entity_id
_entity_poly.type
_entity_poly.pdbx_seq_one_letter_code
_entity_poly.pdbx_strand_id
1 'polypeptide(L)'
;MSRWLAAAAVLSALVAPAPALAGVLDRYAPVVVHASGEPDALTSVRAFAGRVAGVEPGPARPVVYGRRAGRWLQYWMLFAASSQDRGLVRTGRHEGDWELVQLRLRGRRAVRAVYSQHAGAESCGYRFVRKSGGRPVVYLARGSHAAYFVPGLRDRTWPDPNDEADGRGLRVRPRLVRISAGRPPWIRYRGRWGATRAGWVPGEMSSPRGPTLQPDGHWSDPGGWAAAARPCTRLDCNRRGECDGRETALAGVLAALGLLWALLFGARRMRRAQATPANGGH
;
A
#
# COMPACT_ATOMS: atom_id res chain seq x y z
N MET A 1 -15.07 -66.58 41.53
CA MET A 1 -14.69 -65.14 41.76
C MET A 1 -14.09 -64.63 40.50
N SER A 2 -14.84 -64.07 39.58
CA SER A 2 -14.40 -63.61 38.27
C SER A 2 -14.34 -62.09 38.27
N ARG A 3 -13.15 -61.54 38.07
CA ARG A 3 -12.88 -60.06 37.98
C ARG A 3 -13.00 -59.63 36.52
N TRP A 4 -13.98 -58.82 36.24
CA TRP A 4 -14.13 -58.12 34.95
C TRP A 4 -13.27 -56.85 34.97
N LEU A 5 -12.24 -56.80 34.11
CA LEU A 5 -11.49 -55.56 33.84
C LEU A 5 -12.20 -54.82 32.68
N ALA A 6 -12.80 -53.69 32.99
CA ALA A 6 -13.33 -52.77 31.98
C ALA A 6 -12.19 -51.93 31.41
N ALA A 7 -11.87 -52.13 30.14
CA ALA A 7 -10.93 -51.30 29.42
C ALA A 7 -11.66 -50.03 28.91
N ALA A 8 -11.33 -48.86 29.48
CA ALA A 8 -11.78 -47.57 28.99
C ALA A 8 -10.98 -47.17 27.75
N ALA A 9 -11.60 -47.22 26.58
CA ALA A 9 -11.02 -46.69 25.35
C ALA A 9 -11.14 -45.17 25.34
N VAL A 10 -10.01 -44.46 25.52
CA VAL A 10 -9.93 -43.02 25.32
C VAL A 10 -9.93 -42.72 23.83
N LEU A 11 -11.08 -42.29 23.29
CA LEU A 11 -11.19 -41.76 21.94
C LEU A 11 -10.49 -40.37 21.92
N SER A 12 -9.25 -40.33 21.49
CA SER A 12 -8.61 -39.08 21.12
C SER A 12 -9.23 -38.55 19.83
N ALA A 13 -10.12 -37.58 19.94
CA ALA A 13 -10.67 -36.88 18.79
C ALA A 13 -9.53 -36.06 18.14
N LEU A 14 -8.97 -36.59 17.07
CA LEU A 14 -8.11 -35.83 16.14
C LEU A 14 -8.94 -34.70 15.54
N VAL A 15 -8.81 -33.50 16.11
CA VAL A 15 -9.32 -32.28 15.52
C VAL A 15 -8.49 -32.03 14.25
N ALA A 16 -8.93 -32.55 13.13
CA ALA A 16 -8.37 -32.26 11.83
C ALA A 16 -8.46 -30.75 11.60
N PRO A 17 -7.36 -30.05 11.22
CA PRO A 17 -7.40 -28.63 10.89
C PRO A 17 -8.37 -28.46 9.72
N ALA A 18 -9.40 -27.66 9.93
CA ALA A 18 -10.49 -27.49 8.99
C ALA A 18 -9.99 -27.13 7.57
N PRO A 19 -10.06 -28.03 6.58
CA PRO A 19 -9.57 -27.79 5.22
C PRO A 19 -10.31 -26.64 4.51
N ALA A 20 -11.44 -26.24 5.07
CA ALA A 20 -12.28 -25.15 4.56
C ALA A 20 -11.66 -23.75 4.65
N LEU A 21 -10.71 -23.48 5.55
CA LEU A 21 -10.13 -22.14 5.74
C LEU A 21 -8.91 -21.90 4.86
N ALA A 22 -8.15 -22.94 4.56
CA ALA A 22 -7.03 -22.85 3.62
C ALA A 22 -7.49 -22.37 2.23
N GLY A 23 -8.61 -22.86 1.75
CA GLY A 23 -9.14 -22.50 0.43
C GLY A 23 -9.61 -21.05 0.26
N VAL A 24 -9.95 -20.32 1.34
CA VAL A 24 -10.41 -18.92 1.22
C VAL A 24 -9.25 -17.97 1.00
N LEU A 25 -8.11 -18.16 1.69
CA LEU A 25 -6.89 -17.41 1.43
C LEU A 25 -6.38 -17.62 0.01
N ASP A 26 -6.35 -18.88 -0.44
CA ASP A 26 -5.88 -19.19 -1.80
C ASP A 26 -6.81 -18.60 -2.87
N ARG A 27 -8.12 -18.67 -2.62
CA ARG A 27 -9.14 -18.15 -3.55
C ARG A 27 -8.97 -16.67 -3.81
N TYR A 28 -8.63 -15.89 -2.80
CA TYR A 28 -8.55 -14.43 -2.88
C TYR A 28 -7.12 -13.88 -2.90
N ALA A 29 -6.10 -14.73 -2.98
CA ALA A 29 -4.72 -14.25 -3.16
C ALA A 29 -4.63 -13.37 -4.40
N PRO A 30 -4.11 -12.13 -4.30
CA PRO A 30 -4.20 -11.14 -5.36
C PRO A 30 -3.38 -11.52 -6.60
N VAL A 31 -3.80 -10.97 -7.73
CA VAL A 31 -2.96 -10.81 -8.91
C VAL A 31 -2.37 -9.43 -8.84
N VAL A 32 -1.05 -9.32 -8.93
CA VAL A 32 -0.33 -8.06 -8.85
C VAL A 32 0.08 -7.61 -10.24
N VAL A 33 -0.13 -6.35 -10.55
CA VAL A 33 0.24 -5.74 -11.83
C VAL A 33 1.10 -4.52 -11.51
N HIS A 34 2.35 -4.58 -11.91
CA HIS A 34 3.29 -3.48 -11.76
C HIS A 34 3.05 -2.39 -12.80
N ALA A 35 3.52 -1.19 -12.52
CA ALA A 35 3.65 -0.16 -13.55
C ALA A 35 4.77 -0.51 -14.53
N SER A 36 4.73 0.08 -15.72
CA SER A 36 5.83 -0.02 -16.68
C SER A 36 7.10 0.59 -16.11
N GLY A 37 8.25 -0.06 -16.36
CA GLY A 37 9.55 0.42 -15.87
C GLY A 37 9.72 0.37 -14.34
N GLU A 38 8.94 -0.48 -13.64
CA GLU A 38 9.14 -0.72 -12.21
C GLU A 38 10.51 -1.31 -11.93
N PRO A 39 11.39 -0.63 -11.14
CA PRO A 39 12.72 -1.14 -10.85
C PRO A 39 12.73 -2.23 -9.76
N ASP A 40 11.77 -2.21 -8.84
CA ASP A 40 11.73 -3.04 -7.65
C ASP A 40 10.47 -3.93 -7.64
N ALA A 41 10.46 -4.98 -8.46
CA ALA A 41 9.32 -5.87 -8.55
C ALA A 41 9.06 -6.64 -7.25
N LEU A 42 7.81 -7.10 -7.08
CA LEU A 42 7.38 -7.94 -5.97
C LEU A 42 8.35 -9.12 -5.77
N THR A 43 8.85 -9.25 -4.55
CA THR A 43 9.86 -10.24 -4.19
C THR A 43 9.40 -11.12 -2.99
N SER A 44 10.35 -11.68 -2.28
CA SER A 44 10.12 -12.40 -1.03
C SER A 44 11.09 -11.97 0.06
N VAL A 45 10.81 -12.36 1.31
CA VAL A 45 11.71 -12.13 2.45
C VAL A 45 13.12 -12.63 2.20
N ARG A 46 13.32 -13.58 1.28
CA ARG A 46 14.63 -14.11 0.93
C ARG A 46 15.59 -13.08 0.34
N ALA A 47 15.08 -11.98 -0.22
CA ALA A 47 15.90 -10.83 -0.60
C ALA A 47 16.66 -10.21 0.59
N PHE A 48 16.23 -10.50 1.82
CA PHE A 48 16.81 -10.01 3.06
C PHE A 48 17.51 -11.10 3.88
N ALA A 49 17.78 -12.27 3.29
CA ALA A 49 18.54 -13.32 3.95
C ALA A 49 19.92 -12.79 4.39
N GLY A 50 20.37 -13.24 5.56
CA GLY A 50 21.60 -12.73 6.19
C GLY A 50 21.47 -11.37 6.89
N ARG A 51 20.41 -10.60 6.62
CA ARG A 51 20.14 -9.29 7.26
C ARG A 51 18.96 -9.33 8.23
N VAL A 52 18.00 -10.19 7.96
CA VAL A 52 16.81 -10.36 8.79
C VAL A 52 16.81 -11.73 9.45
N ALA A 53 16.81 -11.73 10.79
CA ALA A 53 16.83 -12.98 11.55
C ALA A 53 15.58 -13.85 11.24
N GLY A 54 15.82 -15.16 11.08
CA GLY A 54 14.79 -16.14 10.76
C GLY A 54 14.37 -16.19 9.30
N VAL A 55 15.11 -15.51 8.39
CA VAL A 55 14.95 -15.64 6.95
C VAL A 55 15.97 -16.65 6.43
N GLU A 56 15.45 -17.74 5.86
CA GLU A 56 16.25 -18.78 5.22
C GLU A 56 16.79 -18.32 3.86
N PRO A 57 18.05 -18.60 3.51
CA PRO A 57 18.62 -18.34 2.21
C PRO A 57 17.85 -19.04 1.07
N GLY A 58 17.97 -18.52 -0.13
CA GLY A 58 17.41 -19.11 -1.33
C GLY A 58 16.95 -18.08 -2.35
N PRO A 59 16.50 -18.52 -3.53
CA PRO A 59 16.08 -17.58 -4.57
C PRO A 59 14.87 -16.76 -4.13
N ALA A 60 14.99 -15.45 -4.26
CA ALA A 60 13.88 -14.55 -4.08
C ALA A 60 12.91 -14.68 -5.28
N ARG A 61 11.65 -14.98 -4.99
CA ARG A 61 10.59 -15.12 -6.00
C ARG A 61 9.38 -14.33 -5.56
N PRO A 62 8.49 -13.90 -6.45
CA PRO A 62 7.27 -13.20 -6.08
C PRO A 62 6.41 -14.00 -5.11
N VAL A 63 6.18 -13.44 -3.93
CA VAL A 63 5.41 -14.07 -2.84
C VAL A 63 4.44 -13.05 -2.25
N VAL A 64 3.25 -13.51 -1.91
CA VAL A 64 2.33 -12.79 -1.05
C VAL A 64 2.15 -13.56 0.26
N TYR A 65 2.25 -12.84 1.39
CA TYR A 65 2.16 -13.39 2.72
C TYR A 65 0.74 -13.22 3.27
N GLY A 66 -0.02 -14.33 3.30
CA GLY A 66 -1.42 -14.31 3.64
C GLY A 66 -1.72 -14.76 5.06
N ARG A 67 -2.62 -14.04 5.73
CA ARG A 67 -3.20 -14.46 6.99
C ARG A 67 -4.70 -14.18 7.06
N ARG A 68 -5.35 -14.83 8.00
CA ARG A 68 -6.71 -14.49 8.40
C ARG A 68 -6.69 -13.85 9.79
N ALA A 69 -7.36 -12.72 9.93
CA ALA A 69 -7.60 -12.03 11.20
C ALA A 69 -9.10 -11.79 11.36
N GLY A 70 -9.79 -12.66 12.08
CA GLY A 70 -11.24 -12.63 12.21
C GLY A 70 -11.96 -12.71 10.85
N ARG A 71 -12.65 -11.63 10.49
CA ARG A 71 -13.36 -11.49 9.21
C ARG A 71 -12.49 -10.91 8.09
N TRP A 72 -11.18 -10.68 8.33
CA TRP A 72 -10.28 -10.10 7.38
C TRP A 72 -9.31 -11.14 6.84
N LEU A 73 -9.08 -11.09 5.52
CA LEU A 73 -7.94 -11.71 4.87
C LEU A 73 -6.93 -10.60 4.61
N GLN A 74 -5.70 -10.80 4.98
CA GLN A 74 -4.61 -9.87 4.74
C GLN A 74 -3.56 -10.52 3.85
N TYR A 75 -3.06 -9.76 2.88
CA TYR A 75 -2.04 -10.17 1.92
C TYR A 75 -0.94 -9.11 1.92
N TRP A 76 0.17 -9.43 2.53
CA TRP A 76 1.33 -8.58 2.64
C TRP A 76 2.27 -8.83 1.48
N MET A 77 2.73 -7.78 0.87
CA MET A 77 3.66 -7.76 -0.26
C MET A 77 4.95 -7.11 0.17
N LEU A 78 6.10 -7.64 -0.27
CA LEU A 78 7.42 -7.10 0.05
C LEU A 78 8.17 -6.77 -1.25
N PHE A 79 8.78 -5.61 -1.26
CA PHE A 79 9.67 -5.14 -2.32
C PHE A 79 11.05 -4.88 -1.75
N ALA A 80 12.11 -5.02 -2.58
CA ALA A 80 13.48 -4.87 -2.13
C ALA A 80 13.80 -3.44 -1.71
N ALA A 81 13.23 -2.47 -2.39
CA ALA A 81 13.34 -1.05 -2.07
C ALA A 81 12.08 -0.31 -2.48
N SER A 82 11.88 0.91 -1.99
CA SER A 82 11.05 1.95 -2.58
C SER A 82 11.98 2.94 -3.27
N SER A 83 11.81 3.09 -4.57
CA SER A 83 12.65 3.97 -5.41
C SER A 83 11.98 5.32 -5.68
N GLN A 84 10.79 5.57 -5.13
CA GLN A 84 10.10 6.84 -5.28
C GLN A 84 10.93 7.98 -4.68
N ASP A 85 11.08 9.05 -5.45
CA ASP A 85 11.92 10.19 -5.09
C ASP A 85 11.16 11.51 -5.26
N ARG A 86 11.43 12.47 -4.40
CA ARG A 86 10.84 13.82 -4.43
C ARG A 86 11.57 14.78 -5.38
N GLY A 87 12.18 14.28 -6.42
CA GLY A 87 12.86 15.09 -7.42
C GLY A 87 14.15 15.72 -6.90
N LEU A 88 14.20 17.04 -6.74
CA LEU A 88 15.40 17.76 -6.31
C LEU A 88 15.90 17.34 -4.92
N VAL A 89 15.00 16.88 -4.05
CA VAL A 89 15.33 16.41 -2.71
C VAL A 89 15.08 14.89 -2.66
N ARG A 90 16.14 14.11 -2.68
CA ARG A 90 16.09 12.64 -2.72
C ARG A 90 15.73 12.06 -1.34
N THR A 91 14.50 12.23 -0.91
CA THR A 91 14.07 11.91 0.45
C THR A 91 13.10 10.72 0.58
N GLY A 92 12.50 10.26 -0.49
CA GLY A 92 11.49 9.19 -0.45
C GLY A 92 12.05 7.76 -0.51
N ARG A 93 13.33 7.61 -0.93
CA ARG A 93 13.95 6.29 -1.19
C ARG A 93 14.32 5.56 0.10
N HIS A 94 14.02 4.27 0.14
CA HIS A 94 14.46 3.40 1.24
C HIS A 94 14.54 1.93 0.80
N GLU A 95 15.40 1.16 1.46
CA GLU A 95 15.41 -0.29 1.31
C GLU A 95 14.22 -0.91 2.03
N GLY A 96 13.71 -1.97 1.44
CA GLY A 96 12.54 -2.70 1.91
C GLY A 96 11.28 -1.86 1.85
N ASP A 97 10.20 -2.47 1.37
CA ASP A 97 8.90 -1.83 1.36
C ASP A 97 7.81 -2.87 1.57
N TRP A 98 6.88 -2.59 2.49
CA TRP A 98 5.79 -3.49 2.83
C TRP A 98 4.45 -2.86 2.50
N GLU A 99 3.72 -3.49 1.59
CA GLU A 99 2.37 -3.08 1.21
C GLU A 99 1.33 -4.12 1.65
N LEU A 100 0.11 -3.66 1.87
CA LEU A 100 -0.98 -4.49 2.37
C LEU A 100 -2.23 -4.38 1.50
N VAL A 101 -2.75 -5.53 1.14
CA VAL A 101 -4.11 -5.68 0.61
C VAL A 101 -4.92 -6.49 1.61
N GLN A 102 -6.08 -5.98 2.03
CA GLN A 102 -6.97 -6.76 2.87
C GLN A 102 -8.41 -6.81 2.35
N LEU A 103 -9.08 -7.92 2.64
CA LEU A 103 -10.45 -8.16 2.21
C LEU A 103 -11.32 -8.49 3.41
N ARG A 104 -12.46 -7.80 3.55
CA ARG A 104 -13.48 -8.13 4.54
C ARG A 104 -14.38 -9.25 4.01
N LEU A 105 -14.61 -10.25 4.82
CA LEU A 105 -15.50 -11.36 4.51
C LEU A 105 -16.87 -11.20 5.19
N ARG A 106 -17.92 -11.63 4.47
CA ARG A 106 -19.21 -12.04 5.03
C ARG A 106 -19.36 -13.53 4.73
N GLY A 107 -19.25 -14.37 5.77
CA GLY A 107 -19.07 -15.81 5.60
C GLY A 107 -17.78 -16.11 4.82
N ARG A 108 -17.90 -16.69 3.63
CA ARG A 108 -16.78 -17.03 2.74
C ARG A 108 -16.65 -16.07 1.54
N ARG A 109 -17.48 -15.02 1.46
CA ARG A 109 -17.50 -14.07 0.36
C ARG A 109 -16.82 -12.77 0.76
N ALA A 110 -15.89 -12.27 -0.06
CA ALA A 110 -15.35 -10.96 0.09
C ALA A 110 -16.41 -9.89 -0.24
N VAL A 111 -16.58 -8.90 0.62
CA VAL A 111 -17.56 -7.82 0.48
C VAL A 111 -16.94 -6.45 0.40
N ARG A 112 -15.70 -6.28 0.86
CA ARG A 112 -14.93 -5.04 0.83
C ARG A 112 -13.47 -5.36 0.60
N ALA A 113 -12.76 -4.50 -0.10
CA ALA A 113 -11.31 -4.52 -0.22
C ALA A 113 -10.73 -3.21 0.30
N VAL A 114 -9.52 -3.26 0.88
CA VAL A 114 -8.75 -2.12 1.35
C VAL A 114 -7.33 -2.30 0.87
N TYR A 115 -6.79 -1.32 0.16
CA TYR A 115 -5.45 -1.32 -0.42
C TYR A 115 -4.62 -0.20 0.21
N SER A 116 -3.42 -0.52 0.67
CA SER A 116 -2.49 0.46 1.26
C SER A 116 -1.96 1.42 0.21
N GLN A 117 -1.78 2.66 0.63
CA GLN A 117 -1.22 3.75 -0.18
C GLN A 117 -0.43 4.67 0.73
N HIS A 118 0.89 4.54 0.72
CA HIS A 118 1.76 5.34 1.60
C HIS A 118 1.36 5.23 3.08
N ALA A 119 1.06 6.36 3.73
CA ALA A 119 0.56 6.40 5.11
C ALA A 119 -0.95 6.14 5.24
N GLY A 120 -1.65 5.86 4.12
CA GLY A 120 -3.10 5.71 4.11
C GLY A 120 -3.57 4.46 3.39
N ALA A 121 -4.86 4.45 3.05
CA ALA A 121 -5.48 3.39 2.29
C ALA A 121 -6.73 3.87 1.55
N GLU A 122 -7.13 3.12 0.53
CA GLU A 122 -8.45 3.23 -0.10
C GLU A 122 -9.28 1.98 0.13
N SER A 123 -10.59 2.16 0.30
CA SER A 123 -11.56 1.10 0.58
C SER A 123 -12.68 1.07 -0.44
N CYS A 124 -12.83 -0.05 -1.15
CA CYS A 124 -13.87 -0.28 -2.15
C CYS A 124 -14.81 -1.42 -1.78
N GLY A 125 -16.07 -1.34 -2.18
CA GLY A 125 -16.94 -2.51 -2.23
C GLY A 125 -16.35 -3.57 -3.17
N TYR A 126 -16.24 -4.83 -2.71
CA TYR A 126 -15.55 -5.87 -3.48
C TYR A 126 -16.18 -6.16 -4.85
N ARG A 127 -17.46 -5.83 -5.04
CA ARG A 127 -18.15 -5.92 -6.35
C ARG A 127 -17.49 -5.06 -7.43
N PHE A 128 -16.89 -3.93 -7.05
CA PHE A 128 -16.23 -2.97 -7.95
C PHE A 128 -14.75 -3.27 -8.19
N VAL A 129 -14.16 -4.17 -7.40
CA VAL A 129 -12.76 -4.57 -7.56
C VAL A 129 -12.59 -5.35 -8.85
N ARG A 130 -11.62 -5.00 -9.68
CA ARG A 130 -11.24 -5.78 -10.87
C ARG A 130 -10.74 -7.15 -10.45
N LYS A 131 -11.10 -8.18 -11.22
CA LYS A 131 -10.78 -9.57 -10.91
C LYS A 131 -10.15 -10.29 -12.09
N SER A 132 -9.26 -11.23 -11.78
CA SER A 132 -8.68 -12.15 -12.75
C SER A 132 -8.79 -13.58 -12.19
N GLY A 133 -9.60 -14.42 -12.82
CA GLY A 133 -9.89 -15.75 -12.31
C GLY A 133 -10.48 -15.72 -10.89
N GLY A 134 -11.37 -14.76 -10.59
CA GLY A 134 -11.99 -14.58 -9.26
C GLY A 134 -11.09 -13.92 -8.20
N ARG A 135 -9.81 -13.69 -8.49
CA ARG A 135 -8.83 -13.05 -7.60
C ARG A 135 -8.86 -11.53 -7.79
N PRO A 136 -8.70 -10.72 -6.72
CA PRO A 136 -8.60 -9.28 -6.88
C PRO A 136 -7.32 -8.93 -7.65
N VAL A 137 -7.41 -7.92 -8.52
CA VAL A 137 -6.26 -7.35 -9.21
C VAL A 137 -5.82 -6.11 -8.46
N VAL A 138 -4.52 -6.00 -8.21
CA VAL A 138 -3.87 -4.89 -7.53
C VAL A 138 -2.93 -4.24 -8.51
N TYR A 139 -3.11 -2.95 -8.77
CA TYR A 139 -2.23 -2.14 -9.60
C TYR A 139 -1.27 -1.38 -8.69
N LEU A 140 0.02 -1.57 -8.89
CA LEU A 140 1.07 -0.94 -8.08
C LEU A 140 1.63 0.28 -8.81
N ALA A 141 1.79 1.36 -8.07
CA ALA A 141 2.47 2.55 -8.56
C ALA A 141 3.98 2.31 -8.66
N ARG A 142 4.59 2.89 -9.69
CA ARG A 142 6.02 2.78 -9.95
C ARG A 142 6.83 3.36 -8.78
N GLY A 143 7.74 2.57 -8.28
CA GLY A 143 8.71 2.94 -7.25
C GLY A 143 8.17 3.13 -5.85
N SER A 144 6.88 3.47 -5.67
CA SER A 144 6.24 3.61 -4.35
C SER A 144 5.47 2.37 -3.93
N HIS A 145 5.11 1.50 -4.87
CA HIS A 145 4.27 0.33 -4.71
C HIS A 145 2.89 0.57 -4.10
N ALA A 146 2.48 1.85 -3.96
CA ALA A 146 1.12 2.19 -3.52
C ALA A 146 0.08 1.43 -4.35
N ALA A 147 -0.87 0.80 -3.68
CA ALA A 147 -1.76 -0.17 -4.30
C ALA A 147 -3.10 0.45 -4.70
N TYR A 148 -3.51 0.25 -5.96
CA TYR A 148 -4.69 0.85 -6.56
C TYR A 148 -5.68 -0.17 -7.11
N PHE A 149 -6.96 0.20 -7.14
CA PHE A 149 -8.06 -0.63 -7.67
C PHE A 149 -8.16 -0.62 -9.19
N VAL A 150 -7.66 0.44 -9.83
CA VAL A 150 -7.66 0.64 -11.28
C VAL A 150 -6.35 1.29 -11.71
N PRO A 151 -5.88 1.03 -12.95
CA PRO A 151 -4.70 1.71 -13.45
C PRO A 151 -4.95 3.21 -13.63
N GLY A 152 -3.89 3.99 -13.60
CA GLY A 152 -3.93 5.42 -13.85
C GLY A 152 -2.84 6.19 -13.12
N LEU A 153 -2.82 7.50 -13.35
CA LEU A 153 -2.03 8.46 -12.62
C LEU A 153 -2.82 8.98 -11.42
N ARG A 154 -2.14 9.19 -10.30
CA ARG A 154 -2.72 9.76 -9.09
C ARG A 154 -1.91 10.96 -8.67
N ASP A 155 -2.57 12.10 -8.61
CA ASP A 155 -1.96 13.31 -8.12
C ASP A 155 -1.74 13.23 -6.62
N ARG A 156 -0.56 13.67 -6.20
CA ARG A 156 -0.19 13.83 -4.81
C ARG A 156 0.19 15.27 -4.54
N THR A 157 -0.01 15.69 -3.29
CA THR A 157 0.37 17.03 -2.87
C THR A 157 1.88 17.21 -2.96
N TRP A 158 2.31 18.24 -3.69
CA TRP A 158 3.72 18.60 -3.70
C TRP A 158 4.30 18.72 -2.28
N PRO A 159 5.52 18.24 -1.98
CA PRO A 159 6.57 17.80 -2.90
C PRO A 159 6.56 16.31 -3.26
N ASP A 160 5.54 15.55 -2.87
CA ASP A 160 5.47 14.12 -3.18
C ASP A 160 5.24 13.91 -4.69
N PRO A 161 5.98 13.00 -5.33
CA PRO A 161 5.75 12.68 -6.73
C PRO A 161 4.41 11.96 -6.91
N ASN A 162 3.78 12.17 -8.07
CA ASN A 162 2.55 11.49 -8.43
C ASN A 162 2.76 9.98 -8.50
N ASP A 163 1.74 9.21 -8.15
CA ASP A 163 1.74 7.77 -8.29
C ASP A 163 1.28 7.35 -9.69
N GLU A 164 2.16 6.71 -10.43
CA GLU A 164 1.85 6.17 -11.74
C GLU A 164 1.68 4.65 -11.66
N ALA A 165 0.43 4.20 -11.66
CA ALA A 165 0.02 2.79 -11.67
C ALA A 165 -0.60 2.44 -13.02
N ASP A 166 0.16 2.54 -14.12
CA ASP A 166 -0.35 2.43 -15.49
C ASP A 166 -0.89 1.04 -15.87
N GLY A 167 -0.54 0.02 -15.09
CA GLY A 167 -1.00 -1.35 -15.29
C GLY A 167 -0.41 -2.05 -16.52
N ARG A 168 0.68 -1.53 -17.06
CA ARG A 168 1.34 -2.03 -18.30
C ARG A 168 2.59 -2.87 -18.02
N GLY A 169 3.08 -2.88 -16.79
CA GLY A 169 4.26 -3.64 -16.39
C GLY A 169 3.98 -5.12 -16.12
N LEU A 170 4.89 -5.74 -15.38
CA LEU A 170 4.86 -7.16 -15.07
C LEU A 170 3.56 -7.55 -14.34
N ARG A 171 2.86 -8.54 -14.88
CA ARG A 171 1.69 -9.14 -14.25
C ARG A 171 2.06 -10.46 -13.59
N VAL A 172 1.84 -10.57 -12.29
CA VAL A 172 2.28 -11.72 -11.49
C VAL A 172 1.10 -12.35 -10.74
N ARG A 173 1.09 -13.68 -10.69
CA ARG A 173 0.35 -14.46 -9.70
C ARG A 173 1.34 -14.96 -8.64
N PRO A 174 1.53 -14.23 -7.55
CA PRO A 174 2.53 -14.59 -6.57
C PRO A 174 2.14 -15.88 -5.83
N ARG A 175 3.14 -16.64 -5.39
CA ARG A 175 2.91 -17.78 -4.50
C ARG A 175 2.41 -17.28 -3.14
N LEU A 176 1.34 -17.89 -2.63
CA LEU A 176 0.85 -17.60 -1.29
C LEU A 176 1.69 -18.35 -0.24
N VAL A 177 2.22 -17.62 0.72
CA VAL A 177 2.83 -18.13 1.95
C VAL A 177 1.97 -17.73 3.13
N ARG A 178 1.52 -18.71 3.91
CA ARG A 178 0.69 -18.45 5.09
C ARG A 178 1.54 -17.96 6.24
N ILE A 179 1.09 -16.91 6.92
CA ILE A 179 1.74 -16.33 8.07
C ILE A 179 0.79 -16.21 9.26
N SER A 180 1.35 -16.19 10.45
CA SER A 180 0.64 -15.95 11.72
C SER A 180 1.56 -15.14 12.65
N ALA A 181 1.10 -14.77 13.83
CA ALA A 181 1.90 -13.98 14.79
C ALA A 181 3.21 -14.67 15.24
N GLY A 182 3.32 -15.98 15.07
CA GLY A 182 4.49 -16.74 15.49
C GLY A 182 5.22 -17.48 14.37
N ARG A 183 4.68 -17.53 13.16
CA ARG A 183 5.24 -18.32 12.04
C ARG A 183 5.08 -17.59 10.72
N PRO A 184 6.09 -17.65 9.84
CA PRO A 184 7.44 -18.22 10.02
C PRO A 184 8.30 -17.41 11.00
N PRO A 185 9.53 -17.86 11.38
CA PRO A 185 10.36 -17.22 12.43
C PRO A 185 10.60 -15.72 12.20
N TRP A 186 10.86 -15.30 10.97
CA TRP A 186 11.12 -13.89 10.61
C TRP A 186 9.97 -12.93 10.97
N ILE A 187 8.73 -13.42 11.16
CA ILE A 187 7.60 -12.55 11.53
C ILE A 187 7.80 -11.88 12.90
N ARG A 188 8.66 -12.44 13.74
CA ARG A 188 9.02 -11.89 15.05
C ARG A 188 10.19 -10.91 14.98
N TYR A 189 10.81 -10.72 13.83
CA TYR A 189 11.93 -9.81 13.69
C TYR A 189 11.50 -8.37 14.00
N ARG A 190 12.19 -7.75 14.97
CA ARG A 190 11.84 -6.42 15.47
C ARG A 190 12.62 -5.29 14.81
N GLY A 191 13.64 -5.63 14.02
CA GLY A 191 14.43 -4.65 13.27
C GLY A 191 13.70 -4.07 12.06
N ARG A 192 14.45 -3.29 11.30
CA ARG A 192 13.99 -2.72 10.04
C ARG A 192 14.39 -3.60 8.86
N TRP A 193 13.54 -3.65 7.85
CA TRP A 193 13.74 -4.40 6.60
C TRP A 193 14.55 -3.54 5.63
N GLY A 194 15.84 -3.40 5.91
CA GLY A 194 16.81 -2.63 5.16
C GLY A 194 17.68 -1.73 6.05
N ALA A 195 18.70 -1.14 5.44
CA ALA A 195 19.70 -0.33 6.12
C ALA A 195 19.39 1.17 6.13
N THR A 196 18.45 1.63 5.32
CA THR A 196 18.12 3.07 5.22
C THR A 196 17.61 3.61 6.53
N ARG A 197 18.14 4.75 6.94
CA ARG A 197 17.72 5.51 8.13
C ARG A 197 17.44 6.95 7.72
N ALA A 198 16.34 7.49 8.18
CA ALA A 198 16.07 8.92 8.07
C ALA A 198 17.11 9.69 8.89
N GLY A 199 17.68 10.72 8.28
CA GLY A 199 18.53 11.69 8.95
C GLY A 199 17.73 12.89 9.41
N TRP A 200 18.25 14.08 9.15
CA TRP A 200 17.66 15.35 9.58
C TRP A 200 16.90 16.10 8.46
N VAL A 201 17.00 15.63 7.23
CA VAL A 201 16.32 16.28 6.11
C VAL A 201 14.82 15.94 6.15
N PRO A 202 13.92 16.93 6.15
CA PRO A 202 12.49 16.68 6.15
C PRO A 202 12.06 15.78 4.99
N GLY A 203 11.30 14.74 5.31
CA GLY A 203 10.81 13.79 4.32
C GLY A 203 11.70 12.58 4.06
N GLU A 204 12.88 12.50 4.69
CA GLU A 204 13.67 11.27 4.68
C GLU A 204 12.90 10.13 5.33
N MET A 205 13.02 8.95 4.76
CA MET A 205 12.35 7.76 5.23
C MET A 205 13.34 6.72 5.73
N SER A 206 12.95 6.01 6.76
CA SER A 206 13.70 4.84 7.20
C SER A 206 13.07 3.59 6.61
N SER A 207 13.90 2.57 6.38
CA SER A 207 13.41 1.22 6.06
C SER A 207 12.29 0.80 7.03
N PRO A 208 11.21 0.18 6.55
CA PRO A 208 10.05 -0.16 7.35
C PRO A 208 10.36 -1.27 8.36
N ARG A 209 9.51 -1.42 9.34
CA ARG A 209 9.43 -2.62 10.18
C ARG A 209 8.58 -3.68 9.49
N GLY A 210 8.66 -4.93 9.96
CA GLY A 210 7.86 -6.02 9.41
C GLY A 210 6.36 -5.90 9.73
N PRO A 211 5.53 -6.76 9.14
CA PRO A 211 4.07 -6.66 9.21
C PRO A 211 3.47 -6.51 10.61
N THR A 212 4.02 -7.22 11.61
CA THR A 212 3.54 -7.18 13.00
C THR A 212 3.83 -5.88 13.74
N LEU A 213 4.70 -5.03 13.18
CA LEU A 213 5.17 -3.79 13.77
C LEU A 213 4.87 -2.57 12.89
N GLN A 214 4.03 -2.75 11.87
CA GLN A 214 3.50 -1.64 11.09
C GLN A 214 2.63 -0.74 11.98
N PRO A 215 2.71 0.59 11.80
CA PRO A 215 1.88 1.54 12.53
C PRO A 215 0.38 1.36 12.19
N ASP A 216 -0.46 2.16 12.82
CA ASP A 216 -1.87 2.36 12.48
C ASP A 216 -2.75 1.10 12.51
N GLY A 217 -2.34 0.11 13.30
CA GLY A 217 -3.17 -1.08 13.51
C GLY A 217 -3.25 -2.06 12.33
N HIS A 218 -2.45 -1.89 11.28
CA HIS A 218 -2.47 -2.78 10.10
C HIS A 218 -2.52 -4.27 10.46
N TRP A 219 -1.75 -4.68 11.46
CA TRP A 219 -1.74 -6.07 11.93
C TRP A 219 -2.71 -6.31 13.08
N SER A 220 -2.71 -5.45 14.09
CA SER A 220 -3.42 -5.65 15.36
C SER A 220 -4.91 -5.35 15.27
N ASP A 221 -5.29 -4.34 14.50
CA ASP A 221 -6.68 -3.91 14.29
C ASP A 221 -7.01 -3.68 12.80
N PRO A 222 -7.19 -4.75 12.02
CA PRO A 222 -7.56 -4.64 10.62
C PRO A 222 -8.89 -3.88 10.39
N GLY A 223 -9.77 -3.89 11.39
CA GLY A 223 -11.07 -3.21 11.32
C GLY A 223 -10.95 -1.71 11.43
N GLY A 224 -10.20 -1.23 12.42
CA GLY A 224 -9.92 0.19 12.63
C GLY A 224 -9.15 0.78 11.45
N TRP A 225 -8.11 0.11 10.97
CA TRP A 225 -7.38 0.54 9.77
C TRP A 225 -8.30 0.67 8.54
N ALA A 226 -9.19 -0.30 8.33
CA ALA A 226 -10.15 -0.25 7.23
C ALA A 226 -11.19 0.86 7.39
N ALA A 227 -11.52 1.25 8.62
CA ALA A 227 -12.46 2.34 8.89
C ALA A 227 -11.83 3.71 8.61
N ALA A 228 -10.53 3.85 8.82
CA ALA A 228 -9.77 5.06 8.50
C ALA A 228 -9.47 5.21 6.99
N ALA A 229 -9.64 4.14 6.19
CA ALA A 229 -9.38 4.17 4.76
C ALA A 229 -10.38 5.09 4.04
N ARG A 230 -9.87 5.91 3.11
CA ARG A 230 -10.70 6.75 2.25
C ARG A 230 -11.60 5.89 1.37
N PRO A 231 -12.82 6.31 1.07
CA PRO A 231 -13.62 5.64 0.03
C PRO A 231 -12.85 5.64 -1.28
N CYS A 232 -12.88 4.52 -2.01
CA CYS A 232 -12.32 4.52 -3.34
C CYS A 232 -13.10 5.51 -4.21
N THR A 233 -12.38 6.42 -4.80
CA THR A 233 -12.94 7.29 -5.82
C THR A 233 -13.35 6.41 -7.01
N ARG A 234 -14.57 6.59 -7.50
CA ARG A 234 -14.89 6.21 -8.87
C ARG A 234 -14.09 7.16 -9.74
N LEU A 235 -12.90 6.72 -10.12
CA LEU A 235 -12.15 7.44 -11.11
C LEU A 235 -12.90 7.24 -12.41
N ASP A 236 -13.49 8.31 -12.91
CA ASP A 236 -13.94 8.41 -14.29
C ASP A 236 -12.69 8.44 -15.17
N CYS A 237 -12.03 7.27 -15.21
CA CYS A 237 -10.94 7.04 -16.13
C CYS A 237 -11.55 7.03 -17.52
N ASN A 238 -11.00 7.81 -18.45
CA ASN A 238 -11.40 7.78 -19.83
C ASN A 238 -11.26 6.36 -20.41
N ARG A 239 -11.79 6.12 -21.61
CA ARG A 239 -11.72 4.79 -22.26
C ARG A 239 -10.29 4.27 -22.45
N ARG A 240 -9.26 5.12 -22.32
CA ARG A 240 -7.84 4.77 -22.38
C ARG A 240 -7.25 4.36 -21.01
N GLY A 241 -8.05 4.45 -19.94
CA GLY A 241 -7.60 4.15 -18.59
C GLY A 241 -6.79 5.28 -17.94
N GLU A 242 -6.76 6.45 -18.54
CA GLU A 242 -6.20 7.66 -17.96
C GLU A 242 -7.22 8.26 -17.00
N CYS A 243 -6.83 8.46 -15.77
CA CYS A 243 -7.68 9.03 -14.73
C CYS A 243 -7.23 10.48 -14.53
N ASP A 244 -8.06 11.42 -14.93
CA ASP A 244 -7.77 12.85 -14.81
C ASP A 244 -7.70 13.31 -13.36
N GLY A 245 -6.59 13.85 -12.98
CA GLY A 245 -6.32 14.57 -11.74
C GLY A 245 -5.27 15.65 -11.95
N ARG A 246 -4.46 15.49 -12.99
CA ARG A 246 -3.25 16.29 -13.18
C ARG A 246 -3.52 17.74 -13.59
N GLU A 247 -4.56 17.97 -14.40
CA GLU A 247 -4.83 19.30 -14.94
C GLU A 247 -5.47 20.24 -13.92
N THR A 248 -6.30 19.71 -13.03
CA THR A 248 -7.00 20.53 -12.04
C THR A 248 -6.08 21.05 -10.94
N ALA A 249 -5.12 20.25 -10.47
CA ALA A 249 -4.19 20.69 -9.43
C ALA A 249 -3.18 21.71 -9.98
N LEU A 250 -2.64 21.47 -11.18
CA LEU A 250 -1.71 22.41 -11.84
C LEU A 250 -2.40 23.71 -12.22
N ALA A 251 -3.60 23.64 -12.79
CA ALA A 251 -4.42 24.80 -13.12
C ALA A 251 -4.79 25.61 -11.86
N GLY A 252 -5.14 24.94 -10.76
CA GLY A 252 -5.42 25.57 -9.48
C GLY A 252 -4.20 26.28 -8.89
N VAL A 253 -3.02 25.68 -8.95
CA VAL A 253 -1.76 26.29 -8.50
C VAL A 253 -1.37 27.48 -9.38
N LEU A 254 -1.47 27.35 -10.69
CA LEU A 254 -1.18 28.46 -11.62
C LEU A 254 -2.17 29.61 -11.46
N ALA A 255 -3.46 29.31 -11.26
CA ALA A 255 -4.48 30.32 -10.97
C ALA A 255 -4.22 31.03 -9.64
N ALA A 256 -3.83 30.31 -8.58
CA ALA A 256 -3.48 30.88 -7.29
C ALA A 256 -2.24 31.76 -7.37
N LEU A 257 -1.20 31.32 -8.08
CA LEU A 257 0.01 32.11 -8.33
C LEU A 257 -0.28 33.36 -9.17
N GLY A 258 -1.13 33.26 -10.18
CA GLY A 258 -1.60 34.38 -11.01
C GLY A 258 -2.38 35.42 -10.21
N LEU A 259 -3.29 34.97 -9.32
CA LEU A 259 -4.03 35.83 -8.41
C LEU A 259 -3.08 36.54 -7.42
N LEU A 260 -2.15 35.79 -6.83
CA LEU A 260 -1.17 36.36 -5.89
C LEU A 260 -0.31 37.42 -6.59
N TRP A 261 0.13 37.14 -7.82
CA TRP A 261 0.91 38.09 -8.64
C TRP A 261 0.08 39.33 -8.97
N ALA A 262 -1.20 39.18 -9.38
CA ALA A 262 -2.11 40.29 -9.67
C ALA A 262 -2.35 41.18 -8.43
N LEU A 263 -2.53 40.59 -7.25
CA LEU A 263 -2.70 41.27 -5.99
C LEU A 263 -1.42 42.08 -5.62
N LEU A 264 -0.25 41.47 -5.75
CA LEU A 264 1.03 42.11 -5.45
C LEU A 264 1.33 43.26 -6.43
N PHE A 265 1.04 43.07 -7.71
CA PHE A 265 1.24 44.13 -8.72
C PHE A 265 0.19 45.24 -8.65
N GLY A 266 -1.08 44.86 -8.39
CA GLY A 266 -2.16 45.83 -8.17
C GLY A 266 -1.92 46.67 -6.95
N ALA A 267 -1.46 46.14 -5.85
CA ALA A 267 -1.07 46.87 -4.66
C ALA A 267 0.10 47.82 -4.88
N ARG A 268 1.09 47.40 -5.68
CA ARG A 268 2.23 48.28 -6.05
C ARG A 268 1.80 49.45 -6.95
N ARG A 269 0.87 49.23 -7.87
CA ARG A 269 0.33 50.26 -8.77
C ARG A 269 -0.49 51.30 -8.00
N MET A 270 -1.34 50.86 -7.06
CA MET A 270 -2.11 51.78 -6.21
C MET A 270 -1.19 52.64 -5.30
N ARG A 271 -0.15 52.06 -4.71
CA ARG A 271 0.81 52.82 -3.91
C ARG A 271 1.59 53.86 -4.73
N ARG A 272 1.89 53.58 -6.00
CA ARG A 272 2.54 54.59 -6.89
C ARG A 272 1.60 55.69 -7.30
N ALA A 273 0.32 55.43 -7.53
CA ALA A 273 -0.69 56.41 -7.86
C ALA A 273 -0.99 57.37 -6.68
N GLN A 274 -0.84 56.93 -5.44
CA GLN A 274 -1.02 57.73 -4.22
C GLN A 274 0.26 58.58 -3.89
N ALA A 275 1.44 58.24 -4.47
CA ALA A 275 2.68 58.91 -4.19
C ALA A 275 2.99 60.05 -5.19
N THR A 276 2.08 60.35 -6.14
CA THR A 276 2.29 61.47 -7.07
C THR A 276 1.71 62.74 -6.41
N PRO A 277 2.52 63.72 -5.97
CA PRO A 277 2.02 64.95 -5.39
C PRO A 277 1.28 65.74 -6.47
N ALA A 278 0.07 66.25 -6.11
CA ALA A 278 -0.66 67.22 -6.91
C ALA A 278 0.20 68.51 -6.96
N ASN A 279 0.94 68.68 -8.05
CA ASN A 279 1.54 69.99 -8.32
C ASN A 279 0.43 70.97 -8.65
N GLY A 280 0.06 71.78 -7.63
CA GLY A 280 -0.80 72.93 -7.77
C GLY A 280 -0.13 73.95 -8.70
N GLY A 281 -0.80 74.28 -9.77
CA GLY A 281 -0.44 75.44 -10.60
C GLY A 281 -0.77 76.73 -9.90
N HIS A 282 0.16 77.68 -10.07
CA HIS A 282 -0.11 79.08 -9.99
C HIS A 282 -0.26 79.62 -11.42
#